data_a1a2294a49e55edb93055bc6dd2995fc
#
_entry.id   a1a2294a49e55edb93055bc6dd2995fc
#
_cell.length_a   1.000
_cell.length_b   1.000
_cell.length_c   1.000
_cell.angle_alpha   90.00
_cell.angle_beta   90.00
_cell.angle_gamma   90.00
#
_symmetry.space_group_name_H-M   'P 1'
#
loop_
_entity.id
_entity.type
_entity.pdbx_description
1 polymer ?
#
loop_
_entity_poly.entity_id
_entity_poly.type
_entity_poly.pdbx_seq_one_letter_code
_entity_poly.pdbx_strand_id
1 'polypeptide(L)'
;MTGNAVTLERALAETRTGDIWLFRGASKPDRAIQTLTNAPVNHVGMTVAIDDLPPLIWHAELGDKLECLWSGSHHRGVQLNDLRAAVERWVYVYGQRCWLRQLTPYATREQEDLALKVVARMDGTAFPTTARLTGRWFRGR
;
A
#
# COMPACT_ATOMS: atom_id res chain seq x y z
N MET A 1 -14.91 -3.67 11.01
CA MET A 1 -14.68 -4.33 9.71
C MET A 1 -14.92 -5.82 9.87
N THR A 2 -16.12 -6.25 9.58
CA THR A 2 -16.48 -7.66 9.49
C THR A 2 -16.46 -8.07 8.03
N GLY A 3 -15.60 -8.99 7.68
CA GLY A 3 -15.49 -9.58 6.34
C GLY A 3 -15.22 -11.07 6.50
N ASN A 4 -15.49 -11.85 5.46
CA ASN A 4 -15.12 -13.26 5.46
C ASN A 4 -13.59 -13.36 5.43
N ALA A 5 -13.03 -14.20 6.33
CA ALA A 5 -11.61 -14.51 6.29
C ALA A 5 -11.31 -15.35 5.03
N VAL A 6 -10.29 -14.95 4.29
CA VAL A 6 -9.79 -15.67 3.12
C VAL A 6 -8.30 -15.96 3.31
N THR A 7 -7.78 -16.99 2.66
CA THR A 7 -6.35 -17.26 2.66
C THR A 7 -5.61 -16.21 1.83
N LEU A 8 -4.33 -16.02 2.11
CA LEU A 8 -3.50 -15.11 1.31
C LEU A 8 -3.43 -15.56 -0.15
N GLU A 9 -3.28 -16.85 -0.38
CA GLU A 9 -3.26 -17.44 -1.74
C GLU A 9 -4.50 -17.06 -2.54
N ARG A 10 -5.68 -17.20 -1.94
CA ARG A 10 -6.92 -16.84 -2.58
C ARG A 10 -7.02 -15.32 -2.82
N ALA A 11 -6.64 -14.51 -1.85
CA ALA A 11 -6.64 -13.06 -2.00
C ALA A 11 -5.70 -12.59 -3.11
N LEU A 12 -4.50 -13.21 -3.24
CA LEU A 12 -3.55 -12.93 -4.32
C LEU A 12 -4.06 -13.37 -5.68
N ALA A 13 -4.78 -14.49 -5.75
CA ALA A 13 -5.35 -14.98 -7.01
C ALA A 13 -6.55 -14.13 -7.49
N GLU A 14 -7.27 -13.51 -6.58
CA GLU A 14 -8.49 -12.75 -6.88
C GLU A 14 -8.25 -11.24 -6.99
N THR A 15 -7.13 -10.73 -6.49
CA THR A 15 -6.84 -9.28 -6.49
C THR A 15 -6.53 -8.76 -7.89
N ARG A 16 -6.91 -7.51 -8.16
CA ARG A 16 -6.79 -6.86 -9.47
C ARG A 16 -6.35 -5.41 -9.30
N THR A 17 -5.93 -4.80 -10.38
CA THR A 17 -5.58 -3.36 -10.38
C THR A 17 -6.70 -2.53 -9.82
N GLY A 18 -6.36 -1.65 -8.87
CA GLY A 18 -7.29 -0.78 -8.19
C GLY A 18 -7.84 -1.33 -6.87
N ASP A 19 -7.65 -2.61 -6.58
CA ASP A 19 -8.01 -3.19 -5.28
C ASP A 19 -7.13 -2.59 -4.18
N ILE A 20 -7.72 -2.35 -3.02
CA ILE A 20 -7.05 -1.68 -1.91
C ILE A 20 -6.78 -2.65 -0.77
N TRP A 21 -5.53 -2.67 -0.33
CA TRP A 21 -5.06 -3.39 0.84
C TRP A 21 -4.94 -2.43 2.01
N LEU A 22 -5.60 -2.76 3.11
CA LEU A 22 -5.65 -1.96 4.32
C LEU A 22 -4.91 -2.69 5.44
N PHE A 23 -4.08 -1.98 6.19
CA PHE A 23 -3.31 -2.54 7.29
C PHE A 23 -3.55 -1.77 8.58
N ARG A 24 -3.68 -2.52 9.67
CA ARG A 24 -3.88 -1.97 11.00
C ARG A 24 -2.95 -2.63 12.00
N GLY A 25 -2.02 -1.87 12.51
CA GLY A 25 -1.16 -2.26 13.61
C GLY A 25 -1.69 -1.80 14.98
N ALA A 26 -1.06 -2.30 16.03
CA ALA A 26 -1.38 -1.99 17.41
C ALA A 26 -0.20 -1.34 18.15
N SER A 27 0.92 -1.10 17.49
CA SER A 27 2.08 -0.41 18.08
C SER A 27 1.74 1.06 18.43
N LYS A 28 2.57 1.67 19.28
CA LYS A 28 2.37 3.09 19.61
C LYS A 28 2.43 4.01 18.38
N PRO A 29 3.40 3.85 17.43
CA PRO A 29 3.39 4.60 16.18
C PRO A 29 2.13 4.38 15.33
N ASP A 30 1.65 3.12 15.21
CA ASP A 30 0.44 2.82 14.44
C ASP A 30 -0.78 3.53 15.00
N ARG A 31 -0.94 3.50 16.34
CA ARG A 31 -2.04 4.18 17.03
C ARG A 31 -1.96 5.70 16.89
N ALA A 32 -0.74 6.27 16.92
CA ALA A 32 -0.55 7.69 16.70
C ALA A 32 -1.00 8.10 15.29
N ILE A 33 -0.64 7.33 14.25
CA ILE A 33 -1.08 7.57 12.88
C ILE A 33 -2.61 7.49 12.79
N GLN A 34 -3.22 6.41 13.32
CA GLN A 34 -4.68 6.23 13.32
C GLN A 34 -5.41 7.40 13.99
N THR A 35 -4.88 7.90 15.10
CA THR A 35 -5.46 9.04 15.84
C THR A 35 -5.29 10.35 15.07
N LEU A 36 -4.10 10.63 14.54
CA LEU A 36 -3.81 11.86 13.80
C LEU A 36 -4.59 11.95 12.49
N THR A 37 -4.80 10.83 11.83
CA THR A 37 -5.52 10.77 10.55
C THR A 37 -7.03 10.53 10.73
N ASN A 38 -7.47 10.27 11.97
CA ASN A 38 -8.83 9.82 12.27
C ASN A 38 -9.25 8.62 11.42
N ALA A 39 -8.32 7.69 11.18
CA ALA A 39 -8.53 6.52 10.33
C ALA A 39 -8.40 5.23 11.13
N PRO A 40 -9.21 4.19 10.84
CA PRO A 40 -9.14 2.90 11.52
C PRO A 40 -7.92 2.07 11.12
N VAL A 41 -7.15 2.53 10.13
CA VAL A 41 -5.95 1.86 9.57
C VAL A 41 -4.77 2.84 9.58
N ASN A 42 -3.57 2.31 9.54
CA ASN A 42 -2.34 3.12 9.54
C ASN A 42 -1.53 3.00 8.25
N HIS A 43 -1.89 2.06 7.38
CA HIS A 43 -1.25 1.93 6.08
C HIS A 43 -2.24 1.44 5.02
N VAL A 44 -2.00 1.84 3.79
CA VAL A 44 -2.80 1.49 2.62
C VAL A 44 -1.91 1.28 1.41
N GLY A 45 -2.24 0.30 0.57
CA GLY A 45 -1.63 0.08 -0.72
C GLY A 45 -2.67 -0.31 -1.76
N MET A 46 -2.35 -0.11 -3.02
CA MET A 46 -3.21 -0.47 -4.16
C MET A 46 -2.55 -1.58 -4.96
N THR A 47 -3.32 -2.59 -5.34
CA THR A 47 -2.87 -3.61 -6.28
C THR A 47 -2.62 -3.01 -7.65
N VAL A 48 -1.50 -3.39 -8.24
CA VAL A 48 -1.17 -3.18 -9.65
C VAL A 48 -0.89 -4.55 -10.28
N ALA A 49 -1.73 -4.96 -11.20
CA ALA A 49 -1.54 -6.19 -11.97
C ALA A 49 -0.98 -5.82 -13.36
N ILE A 50 0.08 -6.49 -13.76
CA ILE A 50 0.75 -6.30 -15.05
C ILE A 50 0.83 -7.64 -15.74
N ASP A 51 -0.04 -7.88 -16.70
CA ASP A 51 -0.11 -9.09 -17.53
C ASP A 51 0.11 -10.39 -16.69
N ASP A 52 1.12 -11.17 -17.01
CA ASP A 52 1.41 -12.46 -16.37
C ASP A 52 2.32 -12.36 -15.13
N LEU A 53 2.65 -11.14 -14.68
CA LEU A 53 3.44 -10.96 -13.47
C LEU A 53 2.62 -11.26 -12.22
N PRO A 54 3.25 -11.73 -11.13
CA PRO A 54 2.61 -11.77 -9.83
C PRO A 54 2.05 -10.39 -9.45
N PRO A 55 0.93 -10.32 -8.72
CA PRO A 55 0.35 -9.03 -8.35
C PRO A 55 1.32 -8.21 -7.52
N LEU A 56 1.37 -6.91 -7.81
CA LEU A 56 2.22 -5.93 -7.15
C LEU A 56 1.38 -5.03 -6.24
N ILE A 57 2.02 -4.41 -5.25
CA ILE A 57 1.42 -3.38 -4.41
C ILE A 57 2.13 -2.04 -4.61
N TRP A 58 1.37 -1.03 -4.95
CA TRP A 58 1.81 0.36 -5.01
C TRP A 58 1.42 1.09 -3.74
N HIS A 59 2.39 1.56 -3.01
CA HIS A 59 2.20 2.21 -1.71
C HIS A 59 3.34 3.18 -1.38
N ALA A 60 3.18 3.96 -0.33
CA ALA A 60 4.27 4.77 0.22
C ALA A 60 4.68 4.20 1.57
N GLU A 61 5.93 3.78 1.70
CA GLU A 61 6.44 3.16 2.91
C GLU A 61 7.63 3.94 3.52
N LEU A 62 7.71 3.93 4.85
CA LEU A 62 8.85 4.45 5.60
C LEU A 62 10.05 3.47 5.62
N GLY A 63 9.79 2.20 5.35
CA GLY A 63 10.79 1.14 5.27
C GLY A 63 11.50 1.09 3.92
N ASP A 64 12.64 0.42 3.91
CA ASP A 64 13.49 0.16 2.73
C ASP A 64 13.86 -1.33 2.63
N LYS A 65 13.03 -2.21 3.21
CA LYS A 65 13.35 -3.63 3.33
C LYS A 65 12.92 -4.48 2.14
N LEU A 66 12.00 -3.97 1.34
CA LEU A 66 11.57 -4.60 0.10
C LEU A 66 12.17 -3.85 -1.08
N GLU A 67 12.53 -4.60 -2.11
CA GLU A 67 12.97 -4.02 -3.37
C GLU A 67 11.79 -3.39 -4.10
N CYS A 68 11.96 -2.16 -4.57
CA CYS A 68 11.02 -1.54 -5.51
C CYS A 68 11.24 -2.16 -6.88
N LEU A 69 10.27 -2.92 -7.36
CA LEU A 69 10.37 -3.64 -8.63
C LEU A 69 10.35 -2.71 -9.86
N TRP A 70 9.93 -1.46 -9.67
CA TRP A 70 10.00 -0.46 -10.73
C TRP A 70 11.43 0.07 -10.95
N SER A 71 12.12 0.40 -9.87
CA SER A 71 13.47 0.98 -9.93
C SER A 71 14.60 -0.02 -9.70
N GLY A 72 14.30 -1.25 -9.26
CA GLY A 72 15.31 -2.24 -8.88
C GLY A 72 16.15 -1.81 -7.67
N SER A 73 15.59 -0.99 -6.79
CA SER A 73 16.32 -0.43 -5.66
C SER A 73 15.55 -0.52 -4.34
N HIS A 74 16.28 -0.39 -3.24
CA HIS A 74 15.72 -0.27 -1.90
C HIS A 74 15.70 1.21 -1.48
N HIS A 75 14.51 1.77 -1.28
CA HIS A 75 14.35 3.17 -0.87
C HIS A 75 13.09 3.37 -0.05
N ARG A 76 12.97 4.53 0.58
CA ARG A 76 11.77 4.97 1.31
C ARG A 76 10.89 5.82 0.40
N GLY A 77 9.61 5.87 0.70
CA GLY A 77 8.64 6.66 -0.05
C GLY A 77 7.77 5.80 -0.94
N VAL A 78 7.37 6.33 -2.08
CA VAL A 78 6.53 5.61 -3.05
C VAL A 78 7.30 4.48 -3.69
N GLN A 79 6.75 3.28 -3.63
CA GLN A 79 7.37 2.02 -4.07
C GLN A 79 6.34 1.14 -4.76
N LEU A 80 6.84 0.28 -5.63
CA LEU A 80 6.10 -0.85 -6.21
C LEU A 80 6.79 -2.15 -5.78
N ASN A 81 6.15 -2.91 -4.90
CA ASN A 81 6.74 -4.15 -4.36
C ASN A 81 5.92 -5.37 -4.78
N ASP A 82 6.52 -6.55 -4.65
CA ASP A 82 5.77 -7.81 -4.71
C ASP A 82 4.69 -7.81 -3.61
N LEU A 83 3.44 -8.06 -4.00
CA LEU A 83 2.31 -7.97 -3.09
C LEU A 83 2.37 -9.03 -1.99
N ARG A 84 2.76 -10.27 -2.33
CA ARG A 84 2.91 -11.34 -1.34
C ARG A 84 3.95 -10.96 -0.28
N ALA A 85 5.13 -10.58 -0.72
CA ALA A 85 6.23 -10.20 0.16
C ALA A 85 5.86 -9.02 1.07
N ALA A 86 5.13 -8.05 0.54
CA ALA A 86 4.64 -6.92 1.30
C ALA A 86 3.62 -7.35 2.37
N VAL A 87 2.58 -8.10 2.00
CA VAL A 87 1.55 -8.56 2.95
C VAL A 87 2.15 -9.45 4.04
N GLU A 88 3.03 -10.40 3.67
CA GLU A 88 3.70 -11.27 4.63
C GLU A 88 4.55 -10.46 5.63
N ARG A 89 5.27 -9.45 5.18
CA ARG A 89 6.04 -8.56 6.06
C ARG A 89 5.13 -7.79 7.01
N TRP A 90 4.06 -7.19 6.52
CA TRP A 90 3.16 -6.39 7.34
C TRP A 90 2.42 -7.27 8.37
N VAL A 91 1.99 -8.47 7.98
CA VAL A 91 1.24 -9.37 8.86
C VAL A 91 2.16 -10.09 9.83
N TYR A 92 3.23 -10.75 9.34
CA TYR A 92 4.04 -11.63 10.18
C TYR A 92 5.20 -10.94 10.86
N VAL A 93 5.80 -9.91 10.24
CA VAL A 93 6.94 -9.19 10.85
C VAL A 93 6.45 -8.01 11.68
N TYR A 94 5.49 -7.23 11.18
CA TYR A 94 4.97 -6.07 11.91
C TYR A 94 3.73 -6.38 12.75
N GLY A 95 3.20 -7.59 12.70
CA GLY A 95 2.05 -8.03 13.51
C GLY A 95 0.75 -7.30 13.18
N GLN A 96 0.60 -6.84 11.95
CA GLN A 96 -0.58 -6.07 11.56
C GLN A 96 -1.69 -6.97 11.04
N ARG A 97 -2.92 -6.51 11.19
CA ARG A 97 -4.08 -7.11 10.53
C ARG A 97 -4.23 -6.51 9.14
N CYS A 98 -4.69 -7.32 8.20
CA CYS A 98 -4.83 -6.95 6.80
C CYS A 98 -6.24 -7.19 6.28
N TRP A 99 -6.72 -6.33 5.39
CA TRP A 99 -8.00 -6.48 4.68
C TRP A 99 -7.82 -6.11 3.22
N LEU A 100 -8.44 -6.91 2.35
CA LEU A 100 -8.60 -6.60 0.93
C LEU A 100 -9.97 -5.96 0.69
N ARG A 101 -9.99 -4.87 -0.06
CA ARG A 101 -11.18 -4.20 -0.58
C ARG A 101 -11.12 -4.18 -2.08
N GLN A 102 -12.02 -4.92 -2.72
CA GLN A 102 -12.05 -5.05 -4.16
C GLN A 102 -12.80 -3.89 -4.80
N LEU A 103 -12.25 -3.38 -5.90
CA LEU A 103 -12.87 -2.33 -6.71
C LEU A 103 -14.06 -2.88 -7.49
N THR A 104 -15.17 -2.17 -7.48
CA THR A 104 -16.36 -2.52 -8.26
C THR A 104 -16.94 -1.26 -8.93
N PRO A 105 -17.13 -1.27 -10.25
CA PRO A 105 -16.71 -2.28 -11.22
C PRO A 105 -15.18 -2.40 -11.34
N TYR A 106 -14.69 -3.46 -11.98
CA TYR A 106 -13.26 -3.66 -12.21
C TYR A 106 -12.67 -2.54 -13.07
N ALA A 107 -11.39 -2.26 -12.87
CA ALA A 107 -10.66 -1.34 -13.72
C ALA A 107 -10.66 -1.83 -15.19
N THR A 108 -10.90 -0.92 -16.11
CA THR A 108 -10.73 -1.18 -17.54
C THR A 108 -9.24 -1.17 -17.90
N ARG A 109 -8.88 -1.76 -19.05
CA ARG A 109 -7.50 -1.72 -19.55
C ARG A 109 -6.94 -0.29 -19.66
N GLU A 110 -7.77 0.64 -20.11
CA GLU A 110 -7.38 2.06 -20.18
C GLU A 110 -7.06 2.64 -18.79
N GLN A 111 -7.86 2.28 -17.78
CA GLN A 111 -7.61 2.72 -16.40
C GLN A 111 -6.34 2.07 -15.81
N GLU A 112 -6.06 0.82 -16.15
CA GLU A 112 -4.81 0.15 -15.77
C GLU A 112 -3.60 0.85 -16.39
N ASP A 113 -3.65 1.18 -17.67
CA ASP A 113 -2.58 1.90 -18.38
C ASP A 113 -2.36 3.31 -17.79
N LEU A 114 -3.44 3.99 -17.40
CA LEU A 114 -3.34 5.28 -16.71
C LEU A 114 -2.73 5.14 -15.31
N ALA A 115 -3.10 4.09 -14.56
CA ALA A 115 -2.51 3.80 -13.25
C ALA A 115 -1.00 3.57 -13.37
N LEU A 116 -0.54 2.79 -14.35
CA LEU A 116 0.88 2.55 -14.60
C LEU A 116 1.64 3.85 -14.92
N LYS A 117 1.06 4.77 -15.67
CA LYS A 117 1.65 6.10 -15.93
C LYS A 117 1.81 6.91 -14.64
N VAL A 118 0.85 6.81 -13.72
CA VAL A 118 0.94 7.47 -12.40
C VAL A 118 2.02 6.82 -11.55
N VAL A 119 2.07 5.49 -11.50
CA VAL A 119 3.12 4.72 -10.80
C VAL A 119 4.50 5.17 -11.28
N ALA A 120 4.72 5.16 -12.61
CA ALA A 120 5.99 5.58 -13.21
C ALA A 120 6.39 7.01 -12.83
N ARG A 121 5.43 7.94 -12.84
CA ARG A 121 5.70 9.35 -12.52
C ARG A 121 5.99 9.59 -11.04
N MET A 122 5.43 8.78 -10.16
CA MET A 122 5.55 8.97 -8.70
C MET A 122 6.61 8.09 -8.05
N ASP A 123 7.23 7.17 -8.80
CA ASP A 123 8.28 6.31 -8.27
C ASP A 123 9.39 7.12 -7.60
N GLY A 124 9.88 6.64 -6.46
CA GLY A 124 10.93 7.31 -5.70
C GLY A 124 10.51 8.62 -5.04
N THR A 125 9.23 9.04 -5.13
CA THR A 125 8.75 10.22 -4.39
C THR A 125 8.97 10.01 -2.89
N ALA A 126 9.84 10.82 -2.29
CA ALA A 126 10.26 10.67 -0.91
C ALA A 126 9.11 10.92 0.06
N PHE A 127 9.08 10.16 1.14
CA PHE A 127 8.23 10.45 2.28
C PHE A 127 8.63 11.82 2.88
N PRO A 128 7.69 12.73 3.10
CA PRO A 128 8.03 13.99 3.73
C PRO A 128 8.54 13.73 5.16
N THR A 129 9.53 14.51 5.60
CA THR A 129 10.00 14.43 6.99
C THR A 129 8.85 14.71 7.95
N THR A 130 8.90 14.14 9.15
CA THR A 130 7.89 14.36 10.20
C THR A 130 7.64 15.84 10.46
N ALA A 131 8.70 16.66 10.44
CA ALA A 131 8.59 18.12 10.59
C ALA A 131 7.79 18.77 9.43
N ARG A 132 7.99 18.32 8.20
CA ARG A 132 7.22 18.79 7.03
C ARG A 132 5.75 18.36 7.08
N LEU A 133 5.48 17.13 7.50
CA LEU A 133 4.12 16.63 7.69
C LEU A 133 3.39 17.44 8.75
N THR A 134 4.01 17.64 9.90
CA THR A 134 3.47 18.43 11.01
C THR A 134 3.24 19.88 10.59
N GLY A 135 4.22 20.50 9.91
CA GLY A 135 4.09 21.88 9.44
C GLY A 135 2.99 22.07 8.38
N ARG A 136 2.75 21.10 7.50
CA ARG A 136 1.63 21.12 6.55
C ARG A 136 0.28 20.94 7.24
N TRP A 137 0.22 20.05 8.23
CA TRP A 137 -0.99 19.81 9.00
C TRP A 137 -1.45 21.06 9.77
N PHE A 138 -0.52 21.79 10.41
CA PHE A 138 -0.82 23.04 11.07
C PHE A 138 -1.22 24.18 10.12
N ARG A 139 -0.73 24.19 8.88
CA ARG A 139 -1.11 25.21 7.86
C ARG A 139 -2.41 24.90 7.14
N GLY A 140 -2.88 23.66 7.17
CA GLY A 140 -4.10 23.24 6.50
C GLY A 140 -5.35 23.29 7.38
N ARG A 141 -5.26 23.88 8.58
CA ARG A 141 -6.39 24.12 9.48
C ARG A 141 -6.89 25.54 9.43
#